data_ae399e3ae99f9314fcfdaaf7b801dab1
#
_entry.id   ae399e3ae99f9314fcfdaaf7b801dab1
#
_cell.length_a   1.000
_cell.length_b   1.000
_cell.length_c   1.000
_cell.angle_alpha   90.00
_cell.angle_beta   90.00
_cell.angle_gamma   90.00
#
_symmetry.space_group_name_H-M   'P 1'
#
loop_
_entity.id
_entity.type
_entity.pdbx_description
1 polymer ?
#
loop_
_entity_poly.entity_id
_entity_poly.type
_entity_poly.pdbx_seq_one_letter_code
_entity_poly.pdbx_strand_id
1 'polypeptide(L)'
;MSLISKKIRNSARGQNCQVRIPSVCNHNSETVILAHVGKGSGMGQKCDDIHATYACSACHDVIDRRVRQGSANEVMVYAYEGMVRTQKLLLEQELIQVAK
;
A
#
# COMPACT_ATOMS: atom_id res chain seq x y z
N MET A 1 -11.01 -4.10 16.30
CA MET A 1 -11.10 -2.66 15.99
C MET A 1 -10.19 -2.33 14.82
N SER A 2 -10.71 -1.64 13.82
CA SER A 2 -9.93 -1.27 12.64
C SER A 2 -9.37 0.14 12.77
N LEU A 3 -8.12 0.33 12.37
CA LEU A 3 -7.50 1.64 12.31
C LEU A 3 -7.78 2.26 10.94
N ILE A 4 -8.65 3.26 10.92
CA ILE A 4 -9.00 3.99 9.70
C ILE A 4 -8.65 5.45 9.92
N SER A 5 -7.83 6.01 9.04
CA SER A 5 -7.33 7.37 9.20
C SER A 5 -7.30 8.10 7.86
N LYS A 6 -8.04 9.18 7.76
CA LYS A 6 -8.00 10.04 6.59
C LYS A 6 -6.60 10.63 6.39
N LYS A 7 -5.91 10.95 7.48
CA LYS A 7 -4.55 11.49 7.39
C LYS A 7 -3.60 10.51 6.74
N ILE A 8 -3.68 9.23 7.14
CA ILE A 8 -2.83 8.19 6.56
C ILE A 8 -3.19 8.00 5.08
N ARG A 9 -4.47 7.92 4.75
CA ARG A 9 -4.91 7.76 3.36
C ARG A 9 -4.47 8.92 2.49
N ASN A 10 -4.64 10.14 2.98
CA ASN A 10 -4.26 11.34 2.23
C ASN A 10 -2.74 11.50 2.11
N SER A 11 -1.98 10.91 3.02
CA SER A 11 -0.52 11.00 2.98
C SER A 11 0.08 10.34 1.74
N ALA A 12 -0.65 9.43 1.09
CA ALA A 12 -0.16 8.74 -0.10
C ALA A 12 0.00 9.69 -1.30
N ARG A 13 -0.77 10.75 -1.35
CA ARG A 13 -0.72 11.69 -2.47
C ARG A 13 0.65 12.31 -2.62
N GLY A 14 1.22 12.19 -3.81
CA GLY A 14 2.53 12.78 -4.10
C GLY A 14 3.72 11.98 -3.58
N GLN A 15 3.47 10.87 -2.89
CA GLN A 15 4.54 9.97 -2.45
C GLN A 15 5.00 9.07 -3.59
N ASN A 16 6.21 8.57 -3.48
CA ASN A 16 6.71 7.59 -4.45
C ASN A 16 6.10 6.22 -4.18
N CYS A 17 5.86 5.46 -5.25
CA CYS A 17 5.40 4.08 -5.13
C CYS A 17 6.42 3.25 -4.36
N GLN A 18 5.98 2.56 -3.33
CA GLN A 18 6.87 1.73 -2.50
C GLN A 18 6.84 0.27 -2.89
N VAL A 19 5.90 -0.14 -3.73
CA VAL A 19 5.79 -1.52 -4.22
C VAL A 19 6.83 -1.81 -5.29
N ARG A 20 6.92 -0.94 -6.29
CA ARG A 20 7.98 -0.96 -7.31
C ARG A 20 8.08 -2.29 -8.06
N ILE A 21 6.94 -2.82 -8.50
CA ILE A 21 6.96 -4.08 -9.27
C ILE A 21 7.67 -3.83 -10.60
N PRO A 22 8.74 -4.61 -10.91
CA PRO A 22 9.46 -4.42 -12.17
C PRO A 22 8.55 -4.57 -13.37
N SER A 23 8.72 -3.73 -14.37
CA SER A 23 7.92 -3.70 -15.61
C SER A 23 6.46 -3.34 -15.42
N VAL A 24 6.03 -3.05 -14.19
CA VAL A 24 4.65 -2.69 -13.88
C VAL A 24 4.57 -1.27 -13.34
N CYS A 25 5.41 -0.94 -12.36
CA CYS A 25 5.38 0.37 -11.71
C CYS A 25 5.51 1.51 -12.74
N ASN A 26 4.58 2.46 -12.69
CA ASN A 26 4.60 3.60 -13.62
C ASN A 26 5.45 4.76 -13.12
N HIS A 27 5.98 4.68 -11.89
CA HIS A 27 6.82 5.71 -11.26
C HIS A 27 6.18 7.09 -11.22
N ASN A 28 4.85 7.16 -11.28
CA ASN A 28 4.12 8.42 -11.27
C ASN A 28 3.52 8.67 -9.90
N SER A 29 4.12 9.59 -9.14
CA SER A 29 3.68 9.90 -7.78
C SER A 29 2.26 10.47 -7.72
N GLU A 30 1.77 11.04 -8.80
CA GLU A 30 0.40 11.57 -8.85
C GLU A 30 -0.65 10.46 -8.80
N THR A 31 -0.28 9.24 -9.16
CA THR A 31 -1.20 8.10 -9.15
C THR A 31 -1.11 7.28 -7.87
N VAL A 32 -0.23 7.65 -6.93
CA VAL A 32 -0.01 6.88 -5.72
C VAL A 32 -1.18 7.03 -4.74
N ILE A 33 -1.67 5.90 -4.28
CA ILE A 33 -2.73 5.81 -3.29
C ILE A 33 -2.32 4.83 -2.19
N LEU A 34 -3.13 4.79 -1.14
CA LEU A 34 -2.94 3.82 -0.06
C LEU A 34 -3.66 2.52 -0.45
N ALA A 35 -2.89 1.51 -0.83
CA ALA A 35 -3.42 0.22 -1.23
C ALA A 35 -3.31 -0.77 -0.08
N HIS A 36 -4.42 -1.34 0.35
CA HIS A 36 -4.43 -2.28 1.48
C HIS A 36 -3.84 -3.62 1.06
N VAL A 37 -3.09 -4.24 1.98
CA VAL A 37 -2.36 -5.48 1.73
C VAL A 37 -2.88 -6.57 2.67
N GLY A 38 -3.00 -7.77 2.14
CA GLY A 38 -3.37 -8.93 2.94
C GLY A 38 -4.85 -9.24 2.88
N LYS A 39 -5.23 -10.23 3.68
CA LYS A 39 -6.61 -10.68 3.79
C LYS A 39 -7.34 -9.84 4.82
N GLY A 40 -8.64 -9.73 4.70
CA GLY A 40 -9.46 -8.87 5.54
C GLY A 40 -10.19 -7.83 4.70
N SER A 41 -9.95 -7.87 3.38
CA SER A 41 -10.61 -7.00 2.43
C SER A 41 -11.86 -7.66 1.82
N GLY A 42 -12.35 -8.72 2.44
CA GLY A 42 -13.57 -9.36 1.99
C GLY A 42 -14.78 -8.45 2.14
N MET A 43 -15.89 -8.89 1.59
CA MET A 43 -17.12 -8.09 1.62
C MET A 43 -17.50 -7.76 3.06
N GLY A 44 -17.67 -6.48 3.34
CA GLY A 44 -18.02 -6.02 4.69
C GLY A 44 -16.84 -5.90 5.65
N GLN A 45 -15.64 -6.22 5.20
CA GLN A 45 -14.44 -6.10 6.04
C GLN A 45 -13.53 -5.00 5.50
N LYS A 46 -12.89 -4.28 6.41
CA LYS A 46 -11.92 -3.23 6.06
C LYS A 46 -10.58 -3.55 6.70
N CYS A 47 -9.52 -3.49 5.90
CA CYS A 47 -8.17 -3.60 6.41
C CYS A 47 -7.79 -2.34 7.18
N ASP A 48 -6.93 -2.50 8.18
CA ASP A 48 -6.36 -1.34 8.88
C ASP A 48 -5.49 -0.53 7.92
N ASP A 49 -5.50 0.78 8.07
CA ASP A 49 -4.73 1.66 7.20
C ASP A 49 -3.21 1.52 7.40
N ILE A 50 -2.77 0.87 8.49
CA ILE A 50 -1.35 0.53 8.67
C ILE A 50 -0.95 -0.75 7.92
N HIS A 51 -1.92 -1.55 7.49
CA HIS A 51 -1.66 -2.73 6.66
C HIS A 51 -1.87 -2.37 5.19
N ALA A 52 -1.09 -1.40 4.75
CA ALA A 52 -1.25 -0.84 3.42
C ALA A 52 0.09 -0.33 2.92
N THR A 53 0.15 -0.10 1.61
CA THR A 53 1.35 0.40 0.96
C THR A 53 1.03 1.59 0.06
N TYR A 54 1.97 2.51 -0.07
CA TYR A 54 1.90 3.52 -1.11
C TYR A 54 2.16 2.83 -2.44
N ALA A 55 1.16 2.78 -3.31
CA ALA A 55 1.26 2.10 -4.59
C ALA A 55 0.75 2.99 -5.71
N CYS A 56 1.49 3.03 -6.83
CA CYS A 56 1.01 3.70 -8.02
C CYS A 56 -0.18 2.92 -8.60
N SER A 57 -0.91 3.55 -9.53
CA SER A 57 -2.12 2.93 -10.09
C SER A 57 -1.81 1.57 -10.74
N ALA A 58 -0.69 1.46 -11.44
CA ALA A 58 -0.32 0.22 -12.13
C ALA A 58 -0.01 -0.91 -11.13
N CYS A 59 0.78 -0.62 -10.09
CA CYS A 59 1.08 -1.62 -9.06
C CYS A 59 -0.18 -2.00 -8.27
N HIS A 60 -1.06 -1.03 -8.00
CA HIS A 60 -2.30 -1.29 -7.29
C HIS A 60 -3.19 -2.26 -8.07
N ASP A 61 -3.29 -2.07 -9.39
CA ASP A 61 -4.09 -2.96 -10.23
C ASP A 61 -3.56 -4.41 -10.20
N VAL A 62 -2.25 -4.57 -10.13
CA VAL A 62 -1.63 -5.91 -10.04
C VAL A 62 -1.87 -6.51 -8.65
N ILE A 63 -1.74 -5.71 -7.59
CA ILE A 63 -2.01 -6.19 -6.22
C ILE A 63 -3.45 -6.67 -6.09
N ASP A 64 -4.41 -5.91 -6.64
CA ASP A 64 -5.83 -6.25 -6.58
C ASP A 64 -6.22 -7.30 -7.63
N ARG A 65 -5.27 -7.76 -8.43
CA ARG A 65 -5.46 -8.78 -9.47
C ARG A 65 -6.42 -8.34 -10.57
N ARG A 66 -6.61 -7.05 -10.78
CA ARG A 66 -7.30 -6.52 -11.95
C ARG A 66 -6.47 -6.75 -13.21
N VAL A 67 -5.15 -6.66 -13.06
CA VAL A 67 -4.18 -7.03 -14.08
C VAL A 67 -3.38 -8.19 -13.50
N ARG A 68 -3.39 -9.33 -14.18
CA ARG A 68 -2.65 -10.51 -13.71
C ARG A 68 -1.28 -10.53 -14.35
N GLN A 69 -0.28 -10.14 -13.58
CA GLN A 69 1.11 -10.18 -14.00
C GLN A 69 1.93 -10.79 -12.88
N GLY A 70 2.69 -11.83 -13.20
CA GLY A 70 3.42 -12.58 -12.21
C GLY A 70 2.52 -13.50 -11.39
N SER A 71 3.10 -14.30 -10.54
CA SER A 71 2.35 -15.17 -9.65
C SER A 71 1.80 -14.38 -8.47
N ALA A 72 0.74 -14.90 -7.84
CA ALA A 72 0.18 -14.28 -6.64
C ALA A 72 1.21 -14.16 -5.53
N ASN A 73 2.09 -15.17 -5.40
CA ASN A 73 3.14 -15.15 -4.37
C ASN A 73 4.16 -14.05 -4.62
N GLU A 74 4.59 -13.88 -5.87
CA GLU A 74 5.54 -12.82 -6.22
C GLU A 74 4.95 -11.45 -5.94
N VAL A 75 3.70 -11.23 -6.34
CA VAL A 75 2.99 -9.97 -6.12
C VAL A 75 2.89 -9.69 -4.61
N MET A 76 2.58 -10.73 -3.82
CA MET A 76 2.46 -10.57 -2.37
C MET A 76 3.79 -10.16 -1.74
N VAL A 77 4.92 -10.69 -2.22
CA VAL A 77 6.24 -10.30 -1.72
C VAL A 77 6.48 -8.81 -1.98
N TYR A 78 6.22 -8.33 -3.20
CA TYR A 78 6.37 -6.91 -3.51
C TYR A 78 5.45 -6.05 -2.67
N ALA A 79 4.21 -6.47 -2.50
CA ALA A 79 3.24 -5.73 -1.68
C ALA A 79 3.68 -5.66 -0.22
N TYR A 80 4.18 -6.76 0.32
CA TYR A 80 4.69 -6.82 1.69
C TYR A 80 5.87 -5.87 1.88
N GLU A 81 6.84 -5.91 0.97
CA GLU A 81 8.00 -5.02 1.04
C GLU A 81 7.58 -3.55 0.96
N GLY A 82 6.60 -3.26 0.09
CA GLY A 82 6.05 -1.91 -0.01
C GLY A 82 5.39 -1.47 1.29
N MET A 83 4.66 -2.38 1.93
CA MET A 83 4.02 -2.10 3.21
C MET A 83 5.05 -1.78 4.30
N VAL A 84 6.13 -2.55 4.37
CA VAL A 84 7.19 -2.31 5.36
C VAL A 84 7.80 -0.93 5.15
N ARG A 85 8.11 -0.57 3.90
CA ARG A 85 8.66 0.76 3.60
C ARG A 85 7.68 1.87 3.95
N THR A 86 6.40 1.65 3.64
CA THR A 86 5.34 2.62 3.92
C THR A 86 5.18 2.85 5.42
N GLN A 87 5.18 1.79 6.21
CA GLN A 87 5.07 1.93 7.67
C GLN A 87 6.21 2.76 8.24
N LYS A 88 7.42 2.58 7.71
CA LYS A 88 8.56 3.40 8.12
C LYS A 88 8.35 4.86 7.77
N LEU A 89 7.83 5.14 6.58
CA LEU A 89 7.52 6.50 6.17
C LEU A 89 6.42 7.12 7.02
N LEU A 90 5.42 6.32 7.42
CA LEU A 90 4.36 6.80 8.31
C LEU A 90 4.92 7.19 9.69
N LEU A 91 5.89 6.41 10.19
CA LEU A 91 6.57 6.76 11.44
C LEU A 91 7.35 8.06 11.29
N GLU A 92 8.08 8.23 10.19
CA GLU A 92 8.85 9.43 9.92
C GLU A 92 7.98 10.68 9.81
N GLN A 93 6.77 10.52 9.27
CA GLN A 93 5.80 11.61 9.15
C GLN A 93 5.00 11.83 10.44
N GLU A 94 5.24 11.02 11.46
CA GLU A 94 4.53 11.05 12.74
C GLU A 94 3.02 10.79 12.59
N LEU A 95 2.64 10.08 11.52
CA LEU A 95 1.26 9.65 11.31
C LEU A 95 0.91 8.42 12.13
N ILE A 96 1.92 7.64 12.49
CA ILE A 96 1.81 6.58 13.48
C ILE A 96 2.94 6.76 14.50
N GLN A 97 2.70 6.33 15.73
CA GLN A 97 3.66 6.50 16.82
C GLN A 97 3.75 5.25 17.66
N VAL A 98 4.92 5.03 18.23
CA VAL A 98 5.13 3.92 19.16
C VAL A 98 4.85 4.44 20.58
N ALA A 99 3.94 3.78 21.28
CA ALA A 99 3.66 4.12 22.67
C ALA A 99 4.83 3.70 23.55
N LYS A 100 5.20 4.55 24.48
CA LYS A 100 6.27 4.25 25.43
C LYS A 100 5.69 3.90 26.79
#